data_656dac71a15ff29c2ee4032d5eec59eb
#
_entry.id   656dac71a15ff29c2ee4032d5eec59eb
#
_cell.length_a   1.000
_cell.length_b   1.000
_cell.length_c   1.000
_cell.angle_alpha   90.00
_cell.angle_beta   90.00
_cell.angle_gamma   90.00
#
_symmetry.space_group_name_H-M   'P 1'
#
loop_
_entity.id
_entity.type
_entity.pdbx_description
1 polymer ?
#
loop_
_entity_poly.entity_id
_entity_poly.type
_entity_poly.pdbx_seq_one_letter_code
_entity_poly.pdbx_strand_id
1 'polypeptide(L)'
;MADNYLEKKMEALQARKAAEQRARQVAWKKRMDAYRKKLAEEKASSGHAGHFFNVAGHVFQVCIPAPLDSQSVLKSYQPFACGPSSDLLFTLSLEFVDDLANVHVGEVKECLNDEPPYFWMFSRDGKYDFGFSYTRSHPDCIVAVSDDFSNAVVHVSSGKADRYISFAVDNALMLMYAARSIAYDTLLIHASVIRHSDAGYVFLGKSGTGKSTHSRLWLENIEGAELLNDDNPVIRLSDGQVNVYGSPWSGKTHCYKNEVVPLKGIVRLSQAPHNVIKRLAPLNSYASLSPACSCMRWDRTATEALHKTVESVIMKVKCWHLECLPDADAAHVCHNAVKE
;
A
#
# COMPACT_ATOMS: atom_id res chain seq x y z
N MET A 1 54.70 17.43 10.54
CA MET A 1 54.51 16.48 11.66
C MET A 1 53.10 16.56 12.26
N ALA A 2 52.48 17.72 12.32
CA ALA A 2 51.11 17.85 12.88
C ALA A 2 49.99 17.23 12.00
N ASP A 3 50.12 17.30 10.70
CA ASP A 3 49.09 16.79 9.75
C ASP A 3 48.95 15.26 9.82
N ASN A 4 50.08 14.56 9.97
CA ASN A 4 50.07 13.08 10.06
C ASN A 4 49.44 12.55 11.39
N TYR A 5 49.40 13.37 12.41
CA TYR A 5 48.75 13.01 13.71
C TYR A 5 47.23 13.15 13.66
N LEU A 6 46.73 14.22 13.01
CA LEU A 6 45.29 14.45 12.84
C LEU A 6 44.66 13.41 11.90
N GLU A 7 45.35 13.08 10.81
CA GLU A 7 44.92 12.09 9.84
C GLU A 7 44.81 10.69 10.48
N LYS A 8 45.82 10.23 11.22
CA LYS A 8 45.75 8.98 11.97
C LYS A 8 44.65 8.95 13.02
N LYS A 9 44.36 10.09 13.68
CA LYS A 9 43.30 10.19 14.66
C LYS A 9 41.90 10.14 14.02
N MET A 10 41.75 10.72 12.84
CA MET A 10 40.53 10.63 12.04
C MET A 10 40.29 9.22 11.52
N GLU A 11 41.33 8.55 11.01
CA GLU A 11 41.25 7.15 10.56
C GLU A 11 40.88 6.20 11.73
N ALA A 12 41.49 6.38 12.90
CA ALA A 12 41.15 5.60 14.08
C ALA A 12 39.71 5.83 14.56
N LEU A 13 39.20 7.05 14.45
CA LEU A 13 37.81 7.40 14.79
C LEU A 13 36.82 6.77 13.78
N GLN A 14 37.16 6.83 12.49
CA GLN A 14 36.36 6.20 11.44
C GLN A 14 36.36 4.66 11.57
N ALA A 15 37.50 4.06 11.84
CA ALA A 15 37.62 2.62 12.08
C ALA A 15 36.80 2.18 13.31
N ARG A 16 36.83 2.97 14.38
CA ARG A 16 36.02 2.70 15.59
C ARG A 16 34.52 2.81 15.30
N LYS A 17 34.05 3.85 14.61
CA LYS A 17 32.64 3.98 14.17
C LYS A 17 32.21 2.83 13.29
N ALA A 18 33.03 2.42 12.32
CA ALA A 18 32.75 1.28 11.45
C ALA A 18 32.68 -0.05 12.23
N ALA A 19 33.56 -0.25 13.22
CA ALA A 19 33.54 -1.43 14.08
C ALA A 19 32.28 -1.47 14.97
N GLU A 20 31.89 -0.33 15.57
CA GLU A 20 30.65 -0.21 16.36
C GLU A 20 29.41 -0.48 15.48
N GLN A 21 29.40 0.03 14.26
CA GLN A 21 28.30 -0.18 13.30
C GLN A 21 28.18 -1.67 12.89
N ARG A 22 29.32 -2.33 12.59
CA ARG A 22 29.36 -3.78 12.32
C ARG A 22 28.88 -4.60 13.52
N ALA A 23 29.31 -4.25 14.73
CA ALA A 23 28.88 -4.93 15.96
C ALA A 23 27.38 -4.81 16.18
N ARG A 24 26.79 -3.62 15.94
CA ARG A 24 25.33 -3.38 16.00
C ARG A 24 24.58 -4.21 14.94
N GLN A 25 25.11 -4.33 13.72
CA GLN A 25 24.54 -5.16 12.65
C GLN A 25 24.50 -6.65 13.01
N VAL A 26 25.64 -7.16 13.55
CA VAL A 26 25.73 -8.56 13.97
C VAL A 26 24.76 -8.86 15.12
N ALA A 27 24.68 -7.95 16.10
CA ALA A 27 23.76 -8.09 17.21
C ALA A 27 22.30 -8.06 16.76
N TRP A 28 21.97 -7.18 15.81
CA TRP A 28 20.63 -7.10 15.22
C TRP A 28 20.28 -8.37 14.43
N LYS A 29 21.18 -8.85 13.55
CA LYS A 29 20.98 -10.10 12.80
C LYS A 29 20.72 -11.27 13.75
N LYS A 30 21.55 -11.41 14.78
CA LYS A 30 21.39 -12.45 15.80
C LYS A 30 20.03 -12.34 16.53
N ARG A 31 19.57 -11.11 16.79
CA ARG A 31 18.29 -10.84 17.45
C ARG A 31 17.11 -11.17 16.53
N MET A 32 17.20 -10.83 15.23
CA MET A 32 16.17 -11.19 14.23
C MET A 32 16.11 -12.70 13.97
N ASP A 33 17.25 -13.38 13.93
CA ASP A 33 17.28 -14.85 13.79
C ASP A 33 16.71 -15.54 15.03
N ALA A 34 17.02 -15.03 16.24
CA ALA A 34 16.42 -15.52 17.48
C ALA A 34 14.91 -15.24 17.53
N TYR A 35 14.48 -14.09 17.05
CA TYR A 35 13.07 -13.72 16.93
C TYR A 35 12.35 -14.64 15.93
N ARG A 36 12.93 -14.86 14.74
CA ARG A 36 12.36 -15.81 13.74
C ARG A 36 12.22 -17.22 14.33
N LYS A 37 13.22 -17.66 15.08
CA LYS A 37 13.19 -18.95 15.78
C LYS A 37 12.08 -19.00 16.83
N LYS A 38 11.98 -17.94 17.66
CA LYS A 38 10.92 -17.80 18.66
C LYS A 38 9.53 -17.78 18.05
N LEU A 39 9.32 -17.04 16.95
CA LEU A 39 8.06 -17.01 16.19
C LEU A 39 7.71 -18.38 15.60
N ALA A 40 8.70 -19.12 15.13
CA ALA A 40 8.51 -20.46 14.61
C ALA A 40 8.16 -21.45 15.73
N GLU A 41 8.80 -21.31 16.91
CA GLU A 41 8.52 -22.12 18.09
C GLU A 41 7.15 -21.77 18.71
N GLU A 42 6.78 -20.50 18.76
CA GLU A 42 5.45 -20.03 19.19
C GLU A 42 4.36 -20.44 18.20
N LYS A 43 4.59 -20.43 16.90
CA LYS A 43 3.69 -21.01 15.88
C LYS A 43 3.50 -22.51 16.08
N ALA A 44 4.51 -23.21 16.58
CA ALA A 44 4.46 -24.65 16.84
C ALA A 44 3.80 -25.00 18.19
N SER A 45 3.87 -24.11 19.19
CA SER A 45 3.44 -24.39 20.58
C SER A 45 2.16 -23.67 21.01
N SER A 46 1.85 -22.54 20.43
CA SER A 46 0.60 -21.81 20.68
C SER A 46 -0.26 -21.86 19.42
N GLY A 47 -1.47 -22.39 19.53
CA GLY A 47 -2.48 -22.32 18.47
C GLY A 47 -2.91 -20.87 18.16
N HIS A 48 -1.96 -19.96 17.93
CA HIS A 48 -2.20 -18.62 17.42
C HIS A 48 -2.64 -18.80 15.96
N ALA A 49 -3.94 -18.91 15.77
CA ALA A 49 -4.56 -18.93 14.47
C ALA A 49 -4.20 -17.59 13.79
N GLY A 50 -3.21 -17.60 12.90
CA GLY A 50 -2.98 -16.48 12.02
C GLY A 50 -4.23 -16.24 11.20
N HIS A 51 -4.61 -14.99 11.00
CA HIS A 51 -5.70 -14.59 10.13
C HIS A 51 -5.19 -14.55 8.70
N PHE A 52 -5.88 -15.22 7.78
CA PHE A 52 -5.50 -15.26 6.37
C PHE A 52 -6.52 -14.47 5.54
N PHE A 53 -6.02 -13.67 4.64
CA PHE A 53 -6.84 -12.84 3.75
C PHE A 53 -6.38 -13.00 2.32
N ASN A 54 -7.35 -13.05 1.40
CA ASN A 54 -7.11 -13.11 -0.04
C ASN A 54 -7.62 -11.82 -0.70
N VAL A 55 -6.70 -11.01 -1.19
CA VAL A 55 -7.01 -9.79 -1.94
C VAL A 55 -6.50 -9.95 -3.36
N ALA A 56 -7.39 -9.89 -4.33
CA ALA A 56 -7.09 -10.04 -5.76
C ALA A 56 -6.26 -11.31 -6.09
N GLY A 57 -6.53 -12.43 -5.37
CA GLY A 57 -5.84 -13.70 -5.56
C GLY A 57 -4.47 -13.79 -4.87
N HIS A 58 -4.08 -12.81 -4.06
CA HIS A 58 -2.87 -12.86 -3.23
C HIS A 58 -3.24 -13.10 -1.77
N VAL A 59 -2.74 -14.20 -1.21
CA VAL A 59 -2.97 -14.55 0.19
C VAL A 59 -1.86 -14.00 1.07
N PHE A 60 -2.22 -13.40 2.19
CA PHE A 60 -1.28 -12.96 3.22
C PHE A 60 -1.79 -13.32 4.61
N GLN A 61 -0.86 -13.41 5.55
CA GLN A 61 -1.14 -13.77 6.94
C GLN A 61 -0.93 -12.58 7.87
N VAL A 62 -1.84 -12.41 8.83
CA VAL A 62 -1.74 -11.40 9.89
C VAL A 62 -1.81 -12.07 11.26
N CYS A 63 -0.82 -11.81 12.11
CA CYS A 63 -0.73 -12.32 13.47
C CYS A 63 -0.99 -11.19 14.47
N ILE A 64 -2.13 -11.21 15.13
CA ILE A 64 -2.52 -10.26 16.17
C ILE A 64 -2.35 -10.93 17.53
N PRO A 65 -1.57 -10.35 18.48
CA PRO A 65 -1.36 -10.95 19.79
C PRO A 65 -2.57 -10.81 20.70
N ALA A 66 -2.83 -11.82 21.52
CA ALA A 66 -3.77 -11.71 22.63
C ALA A 66 -3.28 -10.64 23.64
N PRO A 67 -4.17 -9.90 24.34
CA PRO A 67 -5.64 -10.06 24.37
C PRO A 67 -6.42 -9.20 23.38
N LEU A 68 -5.77 -8.67 22.31
CA LEU A 68 -6.46 -7.83 21.34
C LEU A 68 -7.58 -8.59 20.61
N ASP A 69 -8.70 -7.90 20.40
CA ASP A 69 -9.74 -8.38 19.52
C ASP A 69 -9.34 -8.19 18.05
N SER A 70 -8.86 -9.27 17.45
CA SER A 70 -8.45 -9.28 16.05
C SER A 70 -9.59 -8.91 15.06
N GLN A 71 -10.86 -9.19 15.42
CA GLN A 71 -12.00 -8.83 14.58
C GLN A 71 -12.19 -7.32 14.53
N SER A 72 -11.95 -6.63 15.65
CA SER A 72 -12.00 -5.16 15.69
C SER A 72 -10.87 -4.52 14.90
N VAL A 73 -9.63 -5.02 15.08
CA VAL A 73 -8.44 -4.51 14.38
C VAL A 73 -8.51 -4.75 12.87
N LEU A 74 -9.03 -5.91 12.44
CA LEU A 74 -9.07 -6.36 11.05
C LEU A 74 -10.49 -6.29 10.45
N LYS A 75 -11.31 -5.34 10.88
CA LYS A 75 -12.73 -5.25 10.49
C LYS A 75 -12.91 -5.14 8.97
N SER A 76 -12.16 -4.30 8.28
CA SER A 76 -12.25 -4.09 6.84
C SER A 76 -11.78 -5.30 6.03
N TYR A 77 -11.01 -6.20 6.65
CA TYR A 77 -10.47 -7.40 6.02
C TYR A 77 -11.41 -8.61 6.09
N GLN A 78 -12.47 -8.57 6.92
CA GLN A 78 -13.38 -9.70 7.12
C GLN A 78 -13.98 -10.25 5.81
N PRO A 79 -14.41 -9.43 4.82
CA PRO A 79 -14.90 -9.94 3.54
C PRO A 79 -13.83 -10.68 2.71
N PHE A 80 -12.56 -10.49 3.03
CA PHE A 80 -11.40 -11.09 2.35
C PHE A 80 -10.83 -12.30 3.10
N ALA A 81 -11.43 -12.70 4.23
CA ALA A 81 -10.95 -13.82 5.02
C ALA A 81 -10.98 -15.12 4.21
N CYS A 82 -9.93 -15.93 4.36
CA CYS A 82 -9.79 -17.20 3.68
C CYS A 82 -9.14 -18.25 4.60
N GLY A 83 -9.08 -19.50 4.12
CA GLY A 83 -8.36 -20.55 4.82
C GLY A 83 -6.84 -20.39 4.79
N PRO A 84 -6.10 -21.16 5.63
CA PRO A 84 -4.64 -21.18 5.62
C PRO A 84 -4.07 -21.51 4.23
N SER A 85 -2.96 -20.88 3.88
CA SER A 85 -2.21 -21.12 2.66
C SER A 85 -0.72 -21.25 2.98
N SER A 86 -0.02 -22.09 2.22
CA SER A 86 1.45 -22.18 2.25
C SER A 86 2.10 -21.17 1.27
N ASP A 87 1.34 -20.70 0.28
CA ASP A 87 1.79 -19.70 -0.68
C ASP A 87 1.30 -18.31 -0.20
N LEU A 88 2.17 -17.64 0.55
CA LEU A 88 1.88 -16.34 1.13
C LEU A 88 2.61 -15.24 0.40
N LEU A 89 1.91 -14.19 0.07
CA LEU A 89 2.52 -12.95 -0.43
C LEU A 89 3.45 -12.36 0.63
N PHE A 90 3.00 -12.30 1.89
CA PHE A 90 3.78 -11.90 3.06
C PHE A 90 3.11 -12.35 4.36
N THR A 91 3.85 -12.25 5.47
CA THR A 91 3.33 -12.36 6.84
C THR A 91 3.57 -11.04 7.58
N LEU A 92 2.56 -10.55 8.30
CA LEU A 92 2.65 -9.38 9.17
C LEU A 92 2.31 -9.77 10.60
N SER A 93 3.14 -9.36 11.56
CA SER A 93 2.92 -9.54 12.99
C SER A 93 2.85 -8.20 13.69
N LEU A 94 1.96 -8.08 14.68
CA LEU A 94 1.89 -6.92 15.58
C LEU A 94 2.62 -7.23 16.89
N GLU A 95 3.44 -6.31 17.36
CA GLU A 95 4.12 -6.36 18.64
C GLU A 95 3.94 -5.08 19.44
N PHE A 96 3.76 -5.25 20.76
CA PHE A 96 3.79 -4.14 21.69
C PHE A 96 5.20 -3.92 22.24
N VAL A 97 5.60 -2.67 22.32
CA VAL A 97 6.86 -2.24 22.92
C VAL A 97 6.58 -1.16 23.97
N ASP A 98 7.43 -1.05 24.97
CA ASP A 98 7.29 0.00 26.00
C ASP A 98 7.56 1.38 25.40
N ASP A 99 8.58 1.49 24.54
CA ASP A 99 8.95 2.71 23.84
C ASP A 99 9.44 2.40 22.43
N LEU A 100 8.89 3.08 21.44
CA LEU A 100 9.30 2.99 20.04
C LEU A 100 10.76 3.41 19.81
N ALA A 101 11.31 4.27 20.66
CA ALA A 101 12.72 4.66 20.59
C ALA A 101 13.67 3.46 20.81
N ASN A 102 13.20 2.39 21.44
CA ASN A 102 13.97 1.15 21.63
C ASN A 102 13.91 0.21 20.41
N VAL A 103 13.06 0.50 19.44
CA VAL A 103 13.03 -0.24 18.16
C VAL A 103 14.19 0.26 17.30
N HIS A 104 15.17 -0.61 17.08
CA HIS A 104 16.34 -0.27 16.28
C HIS A 104 15.98 -0.25 14.79
N VAL A 105 15.65 0.90 14.31
CA VAL A 105 15.56 1.24 12.89
C VAL A 105 16.80 2.04 12.47
N GLY A 106 17.00 2.18 11.19
CA GLY A 106 18.08 3.01 10.64
C GLY A 106 17.91 4.52 10.97
N GLU A 107 18.73 5.34 10.35
CA GLU A 107 18.57 6.79 10.42
C GLU A 107 17.30 7.22 9.67
N VAL A 108 16.61 8.23 10.19
CA VAL A 108 15.47 8.85 9.46
C VAL A 108 16.00 9.42 8.15
N LYS A 109 15.47 8.92 7.04
CA LYS A 109 15.78 9.43 5.71
C LYS A 109 14.88 10.61 5.36
N GLU A 110 13.58 10.38 5.46
CA GLU A 110 12.59 11.30 4.94
C GLU A 110 11.22 11.04 5.55
N CYS A 111 10.41 12.10 5.62
CA CYS A 111 8.97 12.02 5.77
C CYS A 111 8.34 12.31 4.40
N LEU A 112 7.76 11.30 3.79
CA LEU A 112 7.40 11.30 2.36
C LEU A 112 6.10 12.06 2.06
N ASN A 113 5.25 12.32 3.06
CA ASN A 113 3.97 13.00 2.87
C ASN A 113 3.98 14.38 3.55
N ASP A 114 3.36 15.35 2.90
CA ASP A 114 3.16 16.69 3.47
C ASP A 114 1.89 16.79 4.34
N GLU A 115 0.96 15.83 4.19
CA GLU A 115 -0.30 15.73 4.94
C GLU A 115 -0.44 14.34 5.57
N PRO A 116 -1.21 14.21 6.69
CA PRO A 116 -1.43 12.92 7.32
C PRO A 116 -2.24 11.94 6.42
N PRO A 117 -1.97 10.65 6.51
CA PRO A 117 -0.96 10.03 7.37
C PRO A 117 0.46 10.34 6.93
N TYR A 118 1.31 10.72 7.88
CA TYR A 118 2.73 10.91 7.59
C TYR A 118 3.41 9.57 7.46
N PHE A 119 4.17 9.41 6.38
CA PHE A 119 4.91 8.21 6.05
C PHE A 119 6.40 8.45 6.25
N TRP A 120 6.98 7.78 7.24
CA TRP A 120 8.39 7.89 7.61
C TRP A 120 9.18 6.77 6.97
N MET A 121 10.34 7.10 6.44
CA MET A 121 11.28 6.13 5.90
C MET A 121 12.59 6.20 6.69
N PHE A 122 13.06 5.04 7.16
CA PHE A 122 14.32 4.86 7.84
C PHE A 122 15.25 4.06 6.94
N SER A 123 16.52 4.40 6.88
CA SER A 123 17.50 3.69 6.07
C SER A 123 18.58 3.08 6.95
N ARG A 124 18.88 1.81 6.68
CA ARG A 124 19.94 1.07 7.31
C ARG A 124 20.64 0.20 6.29
N ASP A 125 21.89 0.55 5.94
CA ASP A 125 22.75 -0.24 5.02
C ASP A 125 22.06 -0.60 3.69
N GLY A 126 21.35 0.35 3.10
CA GLY A 126 20.61 0.16 1.85
C GLY A 126 19.26 -0.55 1.99
N LYS A 127 18.85 -0.86 3.23
CA LYS A 127 17.55 -1.44 3.57
C LYS A 127 16.69 -0.37 4.21
N TYR A 128 15.39 -0.59 4.18
CA TYR A 128 14.42 0.37 4.67
C TYR A 128 13.50 -0.26 5.71
N ASP A 129 13.23 0.50 6.77
CA ASP A 129 12.11 0.29 7.68
C ASP A 129 11.19 1.51 7.55
N PHE A 130 9.97 1.41 8.04
CA PHE A 130 8.97 2.45 7.83
C PHE A 130 8.27 2.83 9.14
N GLY A 131 7.56 3.94 9.12
CA GLY A 131 6.70 4.37 10.21
C GLY A 131 5.54 5.16 9.71
N PHE A 132 4.45 5.19 10.48
CA PHE A 132 3.28 5.99 10.18
C PHE A 132 2.89 6.82 11.40
N SER A 133 2.34 8.00 11.16
CA SER A 133 1.86 8.88 12.24
C SER A 133 0.75 9.81 11.77
N TYR A 134 -0.05 10.28 12.74
CA TYR A 134 -1.01 11.36 12.52
C TYR A 134 -0.38 12.74 12.61
N THR A 135 0.79 12.85 13.22
CA THR A 135 1.53 14.12 13.40
C THR A 135 2.91 14.02 12.80
N ARG A 136 3.47 15.16 12.36
CA ARG A 136 4.82 15.22 11.75
C ARG A 136 5.96 15.20 12.78
N SER A 137 5.68 15.07 14.08
CA SER A 137 6.71 15.15 15.13
C SER A 137 7.52 13.86 15.24
N HIS A 138 6.87 12.72 15.22
CA HIS A 138 7.47 11.39 15.36
C HIS A 138 6.50 10.32 14.86
N PRO A 139 6.98 9.13 14.48
CA PRO A 139 6.12 8.01 14.11
C PRO A 139 5.29 7.51 15.31
N ASP A 140 4.04 7.14 15.06
CA ASP A 140 3.13 6.48 16.03
C ASP A 140 3.34 4.96 16.05
N CYS A 141 3.92 4.41 15.00
CA CYS A 141 4.33 3.00 14.89
C CYS A 141 5.56 2.86 14.01
N ILE A 142 6.27 1.75 14.17
CA ILE A 142 7.39 1.37 13.32
C ILE A 142 7.10 0.03 12.67
N VAL A 143 7.36 -0.07 11.39
CA VAL A 143 7.19 -1.28 10.57
C VAL A 143 8.57 -1.75 10.14
N ALA A 144 9.09 -2.75 10.85
CA ALA A 144 10.33 -3.41 10.50
C ALA A 144 10.06 -4.47 9.45
N VAL A 145 10.74 -4.41 8.30
CA VAL A 145 10.50 -5.31 7.17
C VAL A 145 11.71 -6.18 6.86
N SER A 146 11.46 -7.38 6.33
CA SER A 146 12.53 -8.21 5.75
C SER A 146 13.00 -7.62 4.42
N ASP A 147 14.22 -7.98 3.99
CA ASP A 147 14.85 -7.45 2.78
C ASP A 147 14.01 -7.65 1.52
N ASP A 148 13.25 -8.73 1.48
CA ASP A 148 12.38 -9.14 0.37
C ASP A 148 10.90 -8.79 0.61
N PHE A 149 10.59 -8.05 1.67
CA PHE A 149 9.21 -7.73 2.08
C PHE A 149 8.28 -8.95 2.27
N SER A 150 8.84 -10.13 2.51
CA SER A 150 8.03 -11.32 2.81
C SER A 150 7.55 -11.37 4.26
N ASN A 151 8.16 -10.60 5.14
CA ASN A 151 7.79 -10.51 6.56
C ASN A 151 7.87 -9.07 7.05
N ALA A 152 6.89 -8.69 7.88
CA ALA A 152 6.89 -7.41 8.58
C ALA A 152 6.50 -7.58 10.05
N VAL A 153 7.06 -6.72 10.90
CA VAL A 153 6.66 -6.58 12.30
C VAL A 153 6.26 -5.13 12.54
N VAL A 154 5.03 -4.93 12.96
CA VAL A 154 4.50 -3.63 13.35
C VAL A 154 4.70 -3.45 14.84
N HIS A 155 5.55 -2.50 15.22
CA HIS A 155 5.78 -2.13 16.62
C HIS A 155 4.90 -0.94 16.98
N VAL A 156 4.13 -1.09 18.06
CA VAL A 156 3.26 -0.04 18.63
C VAL A 156 3.55 0.06 20.12
N SER A 157 3.58 1.28 20.66
CA SER A 157 3.78 1.46 22.11
C SER A 157 2.62 0.89 22.90
N SER A 158 2.93 0.19 24.00
CA SER A 158 1.96 -0.33 24.95
C SER A 158 1.05 0.79 25.45
N GLY A 159 -0.26 0.49 25.60
CA GLY A 159 -1.25 1.47 26.07
C GLY A 159 -1.80 2.43 25.02
N LYS A 160 -1.42 2.32 23.74
CA LYS A 160 -2.10 3.05 22.64
C LYS A 160 -3.53 2.56 22.48
N ALA A 161 -4.44 3.48 22.16
CA ALA A 161 -5.85 3.14 21.89
C ALA A 161 -5.99 2.32 20.60
N ASP A 162 -7.01 1.47 20.53
CA ASP A 162 -7.29 0.54 19.41
C ASP A 162 -7.27 1.22 18.04
N ARG A 163 -7.73 2.48 17.96
CA ARG A 163 -7.69 3.26 16.71
C ARG A 163 -6.27 3.45 16.15
N TYR A 164 -5.25 3.59 17.03
CA TYR A 164 -3.85 3.70 16.60
C TYR A 164 -3.30 2.36 16.17
N ILE A 165 -3.74 1.28 16.83
CA ILE A 165 -3.37 -0.09 16.46
C ILE A 165 -3.93 -0.43 15.09
N SER A 166 -5.23 -0.21 14.87
CA SER A 166 -5.87 -0.42 13.57
C SER A 166 -5.22 0.42 12.47
N PHE A 167 -4.93 1.69 12.75
CA PHE A 167 -4.23 2.58 11.82
C PHE A 167 -2.84 2.04 11.46
N ALA A 168 -2.05 1.59 12.44
CA ALA A 168 -0.71 1.05 12.23
C ALA A 168 -0.74 -0.22 11.38
N VAL A 169 -1.63 -1.15 11.74
CA VAL A 169 -1.79 -2.43 11.02
C VAL A 169 -2.29 -2.19 9.60
N ASP A 170 -3.28 -1.32 9.40
CA ASP A 170 -3.88 -1.05 8.09
C ASP A 170 -2.87 -0.44 7.11
N ASN A 171 -2.13 0.59 7.55
CA ASN A 171 -1.08 1.20 6.72
C ASN A 171 0.09 0.24 6.43
N ALA A 172 0.48 -0.57 7.40
CA ALA A 172 1.53 -1.58 7.20
C ALA A 172 1.09 -2.67 6.22
N LEU A 173 -0.15 -3.15 6.30
CA LEU A 173 -0.70 -4.13 5.37
C LEU A 173 -0.78 -3.57 3.94
N MET A 174 -1.22 -2.31 3.80
CA MET A 174 -1.26 -1.63 2.50
C MET A 174 0.15 -1.47 1.90
N LEU A 175 1.14 -1.07 2.71
CA LEU A 175 2.54 -0.97 2.30
C LEU A 175 3.09 -2.31 1.82
N MET A 176 2.93 -3.36 2.64
CA MET A 176 3.43 -4.71 2.33
C MET A 176 2.78 -5.27 1.08
N TYR A 177 1.47 -5.05 0.93
CA TYR A 177 0.73 -5.49 -0.24
C TYR A 177 1.24 -4.80 -1.51
N ALA A 178 1.37 -3.47 -1.50
CA ALA A 178 1.89 -2.72 -2.64
C ALA A 178 3.33 -3.13 -3.01
N ALA A 179 4.20 -3.33 -1.99
CA ALA A 179 5.59 -3.72 -2.20
C ALA A 179 5.74 -5.09 -2.85
N ARG A 180 4.90 -6.06 -2.45
CA ARG A 180 5.05 -7.44 -2.90
C ARG A 180 4.24 -7.76 -4.14
N SER A 181 3.01 -7.24 -4.25
CA SER A 181 2.09 -7.60 -5.34
C SER A 181 2.54 -7.07 -6.71
N ILE A 182 3.35 -6.00 -6.72
CA ILE A 182 3.86 -5.39 -7.95
C ILE A 182 4.65 -6.39 -8.82
N ALA A 183 5.36 -7.34 -8.21
CA ALA A 183 6.10 -8.39 -8.90
C ALA A 183 5.21 -9.44 -9.59
N TYR A 184 3.90 -9.40 -9.33
CA TYR A 184 2.91 -10.35 -9.84
C TYR A 184 1.87 -9.67 -10.73
N ASP A 185 2.32 -8.71 -11.54
CA ASP A 185 1.49 -7.93 -12.48
C ASP A 185 0.23 -7.33 -11.80
N THR A 186 0.39 -6.86 -10.56
CA THR A 186 -0.69 -6.33 -9.71
C THR A 186 -0.36 -4.92 -9.24
N LEU A 187 -1.30 -4.00 -9.40
CA LEU A 187 -1.18 -2.58 -9.06
C LEU A 187 -2.18 -2.23 -7.97
N LEU A 188 -1.71 -1.79 -6.82
CA LEU A 188 -2.53 -1.06 -5.85
C LEU A 188 -2.57 0.40 -6.29
N ILE A 189 -3.76 0.97 -6.49
CA ILE A 189 -3.90 2.30 -7.10
C ILE A 189 -4.75 3.23 -6.23
N HIS A 190 -4.45 4.52 -6.23
CA HIS A 190 -5.30 5.54 -5.61
C HIS A 190 -6.37 6.00 -6.61
N ALA A 191 -7.57 5.43 -6.48
CA ALA A 191 -8.68 5.60 -7.42
C ALA A 191 -10.03 5.34 -6.75
N SER A 192 -11.11 5.76 -7.40
CA SER A 192 -12.46 5.26 -7.12
C SER A 192 -12.93 4.38 -8.28
N VAL A 193 -13.71 3.34 -7.99
CA VAL A 193 -14.16 2.35 -8.98
C VAL A 193 -15.65 2.14 -8.90
N ILE A 194 -16.30 2.29 -10.03
CA ILE A 194 -17.69 1.90 -10.26
C ILE A 194 -17.74 0.58 -11.03
N ARG A 195 -18.56 -0.35 -10.57
CA ARG A 195 -19.04 -1.50 -11.32
C ARG A 195 -20.34 -1.12 -12.03
N HIS A 196 -20.45 -1.44 -13.33
CA HIS A 196 -21.68 -1.30 -14.08
C HIS A 196 -21.71 -2.35 -15.19
N SER A 197 -22.82 -3.09 -15.32
CA SER A 197 -23.01 -4.14 -16.35
C SER A 197 -21.83 -5.13 -16.41
N ASP A 198 -21.43 -5.67 -15.26
CA ASP A 198 -20.31 -6.61 -15.10
C ASP A 198 -18.95 -6.11 -15.60
N ALA A 199 -18.76 -4.80 -15.64
CA ALA A 199 -17.52 -4.13 -16.00
C ALA A 199 -17.12 -3.10 -14.95
N GLY A 200 -15.80 -2.89 -14.79
CA GLY A 200 -15.23 -1.89 -13.89
C GLY A 200 -14.77 -0.63 -14.62
N TYR A 201 -15.03 0.51 -14.03
CA TYR A 201 -14.60 1.82 -14.50
C TYR A 201 -13.84 2.53 -13.40
N VAL A 202 -12.58 2.85 -13.66
CA VAL A 202 -11.66 3.45 -12.71
C VAL A 202 -11.59 4.95 -12.90
N PHE A 203 -11.77 5.74 -11.85
CA PHE A 203 -11.64 7.18 -11.85
C PHE A 203 -10.34 7.59 -11.15
N LEU A 204 -9.45 8.23 -11.91
CA LEU A 204 -8.16 8.74 -11.46
C LEU A 204 -8.20 10.26 -11.28
N GLY A 205 -7.35 10.77 -10.40
CA GLY A 205 -7.15 12.19 -10.16
C GLY A 205 -6.40 12.43 -8.85
N LYS A 206 -5.79 13.59 -8.70
CA LYS A 206 -5.15 13.99 -7.43
C LYS A 206 -6.18 14.01 -6.29
N SER A 207 -5.71 13.99 -5.04
CA SER A 207 -6.59 14.22 -3.90
C SER A 207 -7.38 15.52 -4.10
N GLY A 208 -8.67 15.51 -3.75
CA GLY A 208 -9.55 16.68 -3.94
C GLY A 208 -10.05 16.95 -5.37
N THR A 209 -9.63 16.18 -6.38
CA THR A 209 -10.12 16.35 -7.78
C THR A 209 -11.60 16.04 -7.95
N GLY A 210 -12.19 15.22 -7.05
CA GLY A 210 -13.61 14.87 -7.12
C GLY A 210 -13.89 13.43 -7.53
N LYS A 211 -12.95 12.49 -7.37
CA LYS A 211 -13.14 11.05 -7.67
C LYS A 211 -14.40 10.49 -7.00
N SER A 212 -14.50 10.59 -5.68
CA SER A 212 -15.68 10.10 -4.92
C SER A 212 -16.96 10.87 -5.28
N THR A 213 -16.86 12.16 -5.61
CA THR A 213 -17.99 12.93 -6.12
C THR A 213 -18.48 12.38 -7.45
N HIS A 214 -17.58 12.10 -8.39
CA HIS A 214 -17.95 11.56 -9.70
C HIS A 214 -18.51 10.13 -9.58
N SER A 215 -17.95 9.29 -8.72
CA SER A 215 -18.53 7.97 -8.41
C SER A 215 -19.95 8.08 -7.85
N ARG A 216 -20.19 9.02 -6.93
CA ARG A 216 -21.54 9.29 -6.40
C ARG A 216 -22.50 9.73 -7.49
N LEU A 217 -22.07 10.60 -8.41
CA LEU A 217 -22.90 11.01 -9.55
C LEU A 217 -23.28 9.84 -10.44
N TRP A 218 -22.36 8.86 -10.62
CA TRP A 218 -22.69 7.63 -11.33
C TRP A 218 -23.75 6.81 -10.58
N LEU A 219 -23.61 6.64 -9.26
CA LEU A 219 -24.59 5.93 -8.43
C LEU A 219 -25.98 6.55 -8.47
N GLU A 220 -26.05 7.88 -8.55
CA GLU A 220 -27.30 8.65 -8.56
C GLU A 220 -27.98 8.70 -9.93
N ASN A 221 -27.20 8.63 -11.04
CA ASN A 221 -27.71 8.95 -12.39
C ASN A 221 -27.55 7.84 -13.41
N ILE A 222 -26.80 6.77 -13.14
CA ILE A 222 -26.62 5.63 -14.04
C ILE A 222 -27.24 4.40 -13.39
N GLU A 223 -28.34 3.94 -13.95
CA GLU A 223 -29.06 2.77 -13.46
C GLU A 223 -28.16 1.53 -13.44
N GLY A 224 -28.15 0.79 -12.33
CA GLY A 224 -27.33 -0.40 -12.15
C GLY A 224 -25.83 -0.12 -11.87
N ALA A 225 -25.43 1.13 -11.66
CA ALA A 225 -24.10 1.46 -11.19
C ALA A 225 -23.94 1.13 -9.70
N GLU A 226 -22.83 0.50 -9.34
CA GLU A 226 -22.48 0.15 -7.96
C GLU A 226 -21.05 0.58 -7.64
N LEU A 227 -20.82 1.04 -6.40
CA LEU A 227 -19.47 1.30 -5.91
C LEU A 227 -18.75 -0.02 -5.62
N LEU A 228 -17.59 -0.24 -6.24
CA LEU A 228 -16.73 -1.38 -5.97
C LEU A 228 -15.66 -1.06 -4.93
N ASN A 229 -15.02 0.11 -5.03
CA ASN A 229 -14.06 0.62 -4.05
C ASN A 229 -13.93 2.14 -4.19
N ASP A 230 -13.62 2.82 -3.09
CA ASP A 230 -13.45 4.28 -3.06
C ASP A 230 -12.17 4.67 -2.31
N ASP A 231 -11.02 4.31 -2.84
CA ASP A 231 -9.70 4.84 -2.44
C ASP A 231 -8.53 4.01 -3.00
N ASN A 232 -8.44 2.72 -2.65
CA ASN A 232 -7.30 1.88 -3.02
C ASN A 232 -7.74 0.53 -3.63
N PRO A 233 -8.41 0.51 -4.80
CA PRO A 233 -8.69 -0.70 -5.55
C PRO A 233 -7.41 -1.34 -6.08
N VAL A 234 -7.54 -2.61 -6.49
CA VAL A 234 -6.46 -3.37 -7.09
C VAL A 234 -6.74 -3.64 -8.56
N ILE A 235 -5.78 -3.34 -9.44
CA ILE A 235 -5.78 -3.81 -10.83
C ILE A 235 -4.81 -4.98 -10.94
N ARG A 236 -5.24 -6.08 -11.55
CA ARG A 236 -4.37 -7.23 -11.82
C ARG A 236 -4.52 -7.71 -13.25
N LEU A 237 -3.37 -7.98 -13.86
CA LEU A 237 -3.30 -8.67 -15.15
C LEU A 237 -3.07 -10.17 -14.88
N SER A 238 -4.04 -10.99 -15.22
CA SER A 238 -3.93 -12.45 -15.12
C SER A 238 -4.62 -13.10 -16.33
N ASP A 239 -4.03 -14.19 -16.83
CA ASP A 239 -4.55 -14.96 -17.97
C ASP A 239 -4.87 -14.08 -19.20
N GLY A 240 -4.05 -13.06 -19.42
CA GLY A 240 -4.19 -12.13 -20.52
C GLY A 240 -5.32 -11.10 -20.36
N GLN A 241 -6.07 -11.11 -19.26
CA GLN A 241 -7.15 -10.18 -18.93
C GLN A 241 -6.72 -9.19 -17.86
N VAL A 242 -7.26 -7.97 -17.95
CA VAL A 242 -7.09 -6.93 -16.92
C VAL A 242 -8.37 -6.86 -16.12
N ASN A 243 -8.26 -7.14 -14.83
CA ASN A 243 -9.38 -7.08 -13.90
C ASN A 243 -9.15 -6.02 -12.84
N VAL A 244 -10.24 -5.45 -12.33
CA VAL A 244 -10.23 -4.57 -11.16
C VAL A 244 -10.98 -5.23 -10.02
N TYR A 245 -10.40 -5.12 -8.84
CA TYR A 245 -10.87 -5.77 -7.60
C TYR A 245 -11.17 -4.71 -6.55
N GLY A 246 -12.19 -4.98 -5.73
CA GLY A 246 -12.33 -4.32 -4.46
C GLY A 246 -11.19 -4.69 -3.50
N SER A 247 -11.03 -3.92 -2.44
CA SER A 247 -9.97 -4.10 -1.47
C SER A 247 -10.42 -3.77 -0.04
N PRO A 248 -9.68 -4.18 0.99
CA PRO A 248 -9.96 -3.77 2.37
C PRO A 248 -9.62 -2.29 2.64
N TRP A 249 -8.93 -1.62 1.72
CA TRP A 249 -8.51 -0.22 1.83
C TRP A 249 -9.48 0.70 1.10
N SER A 250 -10.44 1.26 1.84
CA SER A 250 -11.42 2.20 1.33
C SER A 250 -11.34 3.50 2.14
N GLY A 251 -11.55 4.62 1.47
CA GLY A 251 -11.45 5.94 2.07
C GLY A 251 -12.62 6.28 3.03
N LYS A 252 -13.22 7.45 2.82
CA LYS A 252 -14.33 7.90 3.68
C LYS A 252 -15.60 7.04 3.54
N THR A 253 -15.76 6.39 2.40
CA THR A 253 -16.87 5.46 2.13
C THR A 253 -16.45 4.06 2.51
N HIS A 254 -17.04 3.47 3.54
CA HIS A 254 -16.74 2.10 3.97
C HIS A 254 -17.27 1.10 2.95
N CYS A 255 -16.46 0.80 1.91
CA CYS A 255 -16.78 -0.10 0.83
C CYS A 255 -15.72 -1.20 0.75
N TYR A 256 -15.92 -2.29 1.48
CA TYR A 256 -14.99 -3.42 1.58
C TYR A 256 -15.59 -4.62 0.86
N LYS A 257 -15.48 -4.65 -0.48
CA LYS A 257 -16.05 -5.70 -1.32
C LYS A 257 -14.96 -6.62 -1.85
N ASN A 258 -15.05 -7.92 -1.57
CA ASN A 258 -14.19 -8.94 -2.17
C ASN A 258 -14.81 -9.40 -3.50
N GLU A 259 -14.84 -8.51 -4.46
CA GLU A 259 -15.44 -8.70 -5.77
C GLU A 259 -14.44 -8.33 -6.87
N VAL A 260 -14.64 -8.91 -8.05
CA VAL A 260 -13.80 -8.69 -9.22
C VAL A 260 -14.67 -8.49 -10.47
N VAL A 261 -14.26 -7.57 -11.33
CA VAL A 261 -14.88 -7.38 -12.66
C VAL A 261 -13.78 -7.06 -13.68
N PRO A 262 -14.01 -7.39 -14.97
CA PRO A 262 -13.14 -6.95 -16.05
C PRO A 262 -13.02 -5.43 -16.08
N LEU A 263 -11.80 -4.91 -16.17
CA LEU A 263 -11.55 -3.48 -16.28
C LEU A 263 -11.79 -3.03 -17.74
N LYS A 264 -12.80 -2.20 -17.95
CA LYS A 264 -13.20 -1.70 -19.28
C LYS A 264 -12.70 -0.30 -19.56
N GLY A 265 -12.58 0.54 -18.54
CA GLY A 265 -12.22 1.93 -18.75
C GLY A 265 -11.48 2.56 -17.58
N ILE A 266 -10.52 3.43 -17.91
CA ILE A 266 -9.80 4.27 -16.96
C ILE A 266 -10.06 5.73 -17.37
N VAL A 267 -10.57 6.54 -16.44
CA VAL A 267 -10.93 7.94 -16.68
C VAL A 267 -10.16 8.83 -15.75
N ARG A 268 -9.27 9.64 -16.28
CA ARG A 268 -8.63 10.73 -15.54
C ARG A 268 -9.59 11.91 -15.43
N LEU A 269 -9.85 12.37 -14.22
CA LEU A 269 -10.71 13.52 -13.94
C LEU A 269 -9.90 14.81 -13.80
N SER A 270 -10.46 15.91 -14.27
CA SER A 270 -10.06 17.26 -13.91
C SER A 270 -11.27 18.20 -13.83
N GLN A 271 -11.22 19.15 -12.90
CA GLN A 271 -12.28 20.16 -12.74
C GLN A 271 -12.23 21.17 -13.90
N ALA A 272 -13.37 21.43 -14.51
CA ALA A 272 -13.52 22.39 -15.59
C ALA A 272 -14.94 23.01 -15.57
N PRO A 273 -15.17 24.16 -16.20
CA PRO A 273 -16.50 24.78 -16.30
C PRO A 273 -17.38 24.15 -17.39
N HIS A 274 -17.08 22.95 -17.85
CA HIS A 274 -17.80 22.21 -18.91
C HIS A 274 -17.58 20.71 -18.75
N ASN A 275 -18.36 19.88 -19.41
CA ASN A 275 -18.25 18.43 -19.44
C ASN A 275 -17.75 17.98 -20.81
N VAL A 276 -16.48 17.64 -20.92
CA VAL A 276 -15.86 17.16 -22.17
C VAL A 276 -14.98 15.96 -21.87
N ILE A 277 -15.22 14.85 -22.58
CA ILE A 277 -14.40 13.65 -22.50
C ILE A 277 -13.64 13.40 -23.79
N LYS A 278 -12.37 13.02 -23.67
CA LYS A 278 -11.50 12.72 -24.83
C LYS A 278 -10.73 11.43 -24.57
N ARG A 279 -10.59 10.62 -25.61
CA ARG A 279 -9.72 9.44 -25.59
C ARG A 279 -8.27 9.86 -25.42
N LEU A 280 -7.55 9.19 -24.51
CA LEU A 280 -6.11 9.41 -24.33
C LEU A 280 -5.27 8.54 -25.27
N ALA A 281 -4.21 9.12 -25.81
CA ALA A 281 -3.14 8.38 -26.47
C ALA A 281 -2.32 7.58 -25.43
N PRO A 282 -1.61 6.51 -25.83
CA PRO A 282 -0.88 5.64 -24.89
C PRO A 282 0.05 6.37 -23.91
N LEU A 283 0.82 7.34 -24.37
CA LEU A 283 1.71 8.11 -23.51
C LEU A 283 0.95 8.89 -22.41
N ASN A 284 -0.17 9.50 -22.76
CA ASN A 284 -1.02 10.22 -21.82
C ASN A 284 -1.77 9.28 -20.87
N SER A 285 -2.13 8.08 -21.33
CA SER A 285 -2.70 7.02 -20.51
C SER A 285 -1.69 6.56 -19.45
N TYR A 286 -0.45 6.32 -19.86
CA TYR A 286 0.65 6.00 -18.97
C TYR A 286 0.89 7.10 -17.92
N ALA A 287 0.99 8.36 -18.36
CA ALA A 287 1.17 9.51 -17.49
C ALA A 287 0.00 9.75 -16.53
N SER A 288 -1.18 9.19 -16.82
CA SER A 288 -2.35 9.25 -15.95
C SER A 288 -2.39 8.12 -14.92
N LEU A 289 -2.05 6.89 -15.31
CA LEU A 289 -2.15 5.70 -14.45
C LEU A 289 -0.92 5.55 -13.55
N SER A 290 0.30 5.69 -14.08
CA SER A 290 1.53 5.43 -13.35
C SER A 290 1.65 6.22 -12.01
N PRO A 291 1.31 7.54 -11.94
CA PRO A 291 1.37 8.28 -10.68
C PRO A 291 0.33 7.84 -9.64
N ALA A 292 -0.75 7.21 -10.07
CA ALA A 292 -1.79 6.71 -9.17
C ALA A 292 -1.42 5.36 -8.51
N CYS A 293 -0.39 4.68 -9.01
CA CYS A 293 0.05 3.39 -8.49
C CYS A 293 0.95 3.57 -7.27
N SER A 294 0.67 2.80 -6.22
CA SER A 294 1.55 2.66 -5.05
C SER A 294 2.76 1.82 -5.42
N CYS A 295 3.95 2.39 -5.31
CA CYS A 295 5.21 1.72 -5.64
C CYS A 295 6.39 2.36 -4.91
N MET A 296 7.35 1.57 -4.50
CA MET A 296 8.64 2.02 -3.99
C MET A 296 9.52 2.52 -5.14
N ARG A 297 9.36 3.79 -5.52
CA ARG A 297 10.01 4.36 -6.73
C ARG A 297 11.53 4.49 -6.63
N TRP A 298 12.11 4.35 -5.44
CA TRP A 298 13.55 4.26 -5.22
C TRP A 298 14.12 2.85 -5.44
N ASP A 299 13.25 1.83 -5.45
CA ASP A 299 13.63 0.46 -5.79
C ASP A 299 13.49 0.24 -7.31
N ARG A 300 14.63 -0.08 -7.94
CA ARG A 300 14.69 -0.25 -9.39
C ARG A 300 13.83 -1.43 -9.87
N THR A 301 13.85 -2.54 -9.15
CA THR A 301 13.10 -3.76 -9.52
C THR A 301 11.60 -3.50 -9.44
N ALA A 302 11.13 -2.86 -8.36
CA ALA A 302 9.74 -2.48 -8.20
C ALA A 302 9.30 -1.48 -9.29
N THR A 303 10.16 -0.52 -9.63
CA THR A 303 9.89 0.48 -10.67
C THR A 303 9.82 -0.16 -12.07
N GLU A 304 10.71 -1.08 -12.40
CA GLU A 304 10.68 -1.83 -13.67
C GLU A 304 9.41 -2.69 -13.77
N ALA A 305 9.00 -3.37 -12.69
CA ALA A 305 7.75 -4.13 -12.63
C ALA A 305 6.51 -3.23 -12.79
N LEU A 306 6.51 -2.06 -12.13
CA LEU A 306 5.47 -1.06 -12.29
C LEU A 306 5.31 -0.64 -13.76
N HIS A 307 6.40 -0.25 -14.42
CA HIS A 307 6.38 0.20 -15.81
C HIS A 307 5.80 -0.88 -16.74
N LYS A 308 6.31 -2.12 -16.63
CA LYS A 308 5.84 -3.26 -17.41
C LYS A 308 4.34 -3.50 -17.23
N THR A 309 3.86 -3.49 -15.97
CA THR A 309 2.44 -3.76 -15.69
C THR A 309 1.55 -2.63 -16.18
N VAL A 310 1.94 -1.36 -15.94
CA VAL A 310 1.20 -0.19 -16.45
C VAL A 310 1.11 -0.19 -17.97
N GLU A 311 2.21 -0.46 -18.67
CA GLU A 311 2.23 -0.60 -20.14
C GLU A 311 1.27 -1.69 -20.62
N SER A 312 1.30 -2.85 -19.97
CA SER A 312 0.41 -3.97 -20.29
C SER A 312 -1.06 -3.62 -20.09
N VAL A 313 -1.39 -2.87 -19.04
CA VAL A 313 -2.75 -2.41 -18.76
C VAL A 313 -3.23 -1.42 -19.83
N ILE A 314 -2.47 -0.36 -20.12
CA ILE A 314 -2.91 0.68 -21.08
C ILE A 314 -2.99 0.19 -22.53
N MET A 315 -2.28 -0.88 -22.85
CA MET A 315 -2.40 -1.53 -24.18
C MET A 315 -3.70 -2.33 -24.33
N LYS A 316 -4.33 -2.74 -23.24
CA LYS A 316 -5.54 -3.56 -23.21
C LYS A 316 -6.79 -2.78 -22.82
N VAL A 317 -6.63 -1.75 -21.98
CA VAL A 317 -7.74 -0.96 -21.42
C VAL A 317 -7.75 0.44 -22.00
N LYS A 318 -8.92 0.86 -22.46
CA LYS A 318 -9.12 2.20 -22.97
C LYS A 318 -9.00 3.23 -21.84
N CYS A 319 -8.35 4.37 -22.13
CA CYS A 319 -8.21 5.48 -21.18
C CYS A 319 -8.78 6.78 -21.75
N TRP A 320 -9.37 7.58 -20.86
CA TRP A 320 -9.96 8.87 -21.21
C TRP A 320 -9.53 9.97 -20.24
N HIS A 321 -9.68 11.20 -20.67
CA HIS A 321 -9.63 12.38 -19.84
C HIS A 321 -10.99 13.06 -19.87
N LEU A 322 -11.58 13.22 -18.69
CA LEU A 322 -12.83 13.94 -18.48
C LEU A 322 -12.53 15.25 -17.76
N GLU A 323 -12.78 16.34 -18.46
CA GLU A 323 -12.88 17.69 -17.90
C GLU A 323 -14.34 17.90 -17.53
N CYS A 324 -14.66 18.13 -16.24
CA CYS A 324 -16.06 18.12 -15.81
C CYS A 324 -16.42 19.06 -14.66
N LEU A 325 -17.68 19.40 -14.64
CA LEU A 325 -18.43 19.94 -13.50
C LEU A 325 -18.86 18.81 -12.55
N PRO A 326 -19.17 19.07 -11.29
CA PRO A 326 -19.71 18.09 -10.34
C PRO A 326 -21.25 17.97 -10.50
N ASP A 327 -21.75 17.62 -11.68
CA ASP A 327 -23.16 17.52 -12.01
C ASP A 327 -23.55 16.20 -12.69
N ALA A 328 -24.85 15.94 -12.85
CA ALA A 328 -25.39 14.73 -13.45
C ALA A 328 -24.95 14.54 -14.90
N ASP A 329 -24.80 15.62 -15.67
CA ASP A 329 -24.39 15.57 -17.07
C ASP A 329 -22.96 14.99 -17.20
N ALA A 330 -22.06 15.31 -16.26
CA ALA A 330 -20.73 14.71 -16.23
C ALA A 330 -20.76 13.17 -16.15
N ALA A 331 -21.69 12.59 -15.38
CA ALA A 331 -21.85 11.14 -15.28
C ALA A 331 -22.34 10.55 -16.61
N HIS A 332 -23.33 11.20 -17.26
CA HIS A 332 -23.86 10.74 -18.54
C HIS A 332 -22.84 10.87 -19.67
N VAL A 333 -22.13 11.99 -19.77
CA VAL A 333 -21.04 12.21 -20.75
C VAL A 333 -19.96 11.15 -20.57
N CYS A 334 -19.55 10.86 -19.32
CA CYS A 334 -18.58 9.84 -19.02
C CYS A 334 -19.09 8.45 -19.42
N HIS A 335 -20.25 8.05 -18.93
CA HIS A 335 -20.83 6.73 -19.19
C HIS A 335 -21.00 6.47 -20.68
N ASN A 336 -21.52 7.43 -21.45
CA ASN A 336 -21.73 7.28 -22.89
C ASN A 336 -20.42 7.04 -23.65
N ALA A 337 -19.33 7.67 -23.23
CA ALA A 337 -18.02 7.49 -23.87
C ALA A 337 -17.34 6.17 -23.52
N VAL A 338 -17.47 5.69 -22.26
CA VAL A 338 -16.71 4.52 -21.81
C VAL A 338 -17.38 3.19 -22.09
N LYS A 339 -18.70 3.17 -22.37
CA LYS A 339 -19.45 1.95 -22.72
C LYS A 339 -19.18 1.45 -24.14
N GLU A 340 -18.64 2.33 -25.03
CA GLU A 340 -18.21 1.98 -26.38
C GLU A 340 -16.87 1.22 -26.37
#